data_dddf1d68472759bffeaca3155d9b5a09
#
_entry.id   dddf1d68472759bffeaca3155d9b5a09
#
_cell.length_a   1.000
_cell.length_b   1.000
_cell.length_c   1.000
_cell.angle_alpha   90.00
_cell.angle_beta   90.00
_cell.angle_gamma   90.00
#
_symmetry.space_group_name_H-M   'P 1'
#
loop_
_entity.id
_entity.type
_entity.pdbx_description
1 polymer ?
#
loop_
_entity_poly.entity_id
_entity_poly.type
_entity_poly.pdbx_seq_one_letter_code
_entity_poly.pdbx_strand_id
1 'polypeptide(L)'
;MKPLFVLLATFAAAQAADYQLKSGPATVVWGHYWSGDKPVLRIKSGDTVEVLTMSTSNPASLARAGVKDEDIQPEWKAIYANQPPREERGPGGHILTGPIYIEGAKPGDVLEVRIQKIQLAVPYATNGFSPQRGVLPATDFERGATKLIPLDMKRNVAKFSDNIEIPLHPFFGSMGVAPDPSKGKVDSAPPGQHAGNLDNKDLVAGTTLYIPVFVPGALFLVGDGHAGQGNGEVDITAMETSLTGTFQFVVRKDMKLKWPRGETPTHWIAMGLDPDLTQALILAVREAIDFLVTEKRLSREEAYALCSVAVDFNVTQAVDGTKGVHGMIPKSIFH
;
A
#
# COMPACT_ATOMS: atom_id res chain seq x y z
N MET A 1 -37.36 46.88 24.08
CA MET A 1 -37.12 45.57 23.46
C MET A 1 -36.17 45.78 22.30
N LYS A 2 -34.91 45.28 22.41
CA LYS A 2 -33.93 45.34 21.31
C LYS A 2 -34.02 43.99 20.55
N PRO A 3 -34.09 44.00 19.21
CA PRO A 3 -34.10 42.75 18.44
C PRO A 3 -32.71 42.08 18.50
N LEU A 4 -32.72 40.80 18.85
CA LEU A 4 -31.55 39.94 18.82
C LEU A 4 -31.41 39.42 17.37
N PHE A 5 -30.42 39.89 16.63
CA PHE A 5 -30.06 39.32 15.32
C PHE A 5 -29.24 38.03 15.54
N VAL A 6 -29.84 36.89 15.26
CA VAL A 6 -29.13 35.61 15.20
C VAL A 6 -28.48 35.52 13.83
N LEU A 7 -27.16 35.63 13.78
CA LEU A 7 -26.37 35.39 12.57
C LEU A 7 -26.31 33.85 12.33
N LEU A 8 -27.12 33.33 11.42
CA LEU A 8 -26.95 31.96 10.94
C LEU A 8 -25.72 31.90 10.02
N ALA A 9 -24.62 31.36 10.54
CA ALA A 9 -23.48 31.00 9.72
C ALA A 9 -23.81 29.74 8.93
N THR A 10 -24.10 29.89 7.64
CA THR A 10 -24.22 28.75 6.72
C THR A 10 -22.81 28.22 6.44
N PHE A 11 -22.44 27.09 7.06
CA PHE A 11 -21.29 26.30 6.63
C PHE A 11 -21.66 25.67 5.28
N ALA A 12 -21.16 26.21 4.19
CA ALA A 12 -21.16 25.52 2.92
C ALA A 12 -20.22 24.31 3.08
N ALA A 13 -20.77 23.09 3.09
CA ALA A 13 -19.96 21.88 2.98
C ALA A 13 -19.23 21.98 1.64
N ALA A 14 -17.90 22.04 1.66
CA ALA A 14 -17.12 21.95 0.44
C ALA A 14 -17.41 20.59 -0.20
N GLN A 15 -17.91 20.60 -1.43
CA GLN A 15 -18.15 19.37 -2.19
C GLN A 15 -16.79 18.74 -2.50
N ALA A 16 -16.64 17.44 -2.19
CA ALA A 16 -15.44 16.68 -2.54
C ALA A 16 -15.27 16.70 -4.07
N ALA A 17 -14.05 16.94 -4.53
CA ALA A 17 -13.72 16.92 -5.94
C ALA A 17 -13.11 15.57 -6.34
N ASP A 18 -13.34 15.19 -7.59
CA ASP A 18 -12.77 13.97 -8.17
C ASP A 18 -11.60 14.34 -9.09
N TYR A 19 -10.45 13.70 -8.91
CA TYR A 19 -9.24 13.90 -9.70
C TYR A 19 -8.81 12.61 -10.37
N GLN A 20 -8.03 12.76 -11.44
CA GLN A 20 -7.35 11.65 -12.10
C GLN A 20 -5.84 11.90 -12.12
N LEU A 21 -5.05 10.88 -11.75
CA LEU A 21 -3.61 10.90 -11.80
C LEU A 21 -3.13 9.65 -12.55
N LYS A 22 -2.48 9.82 -13.69
CA LYS A 22 -1.90 8.73 -14.47
C LYS A 22 -0.40 8.64 -14.25
N SER A 23 0.12 7.43 -14.15
CA SER A 23 1.55 7.18 -14.23
C SER A 23 2.13 7.71 -15.54
N GLY A 24 3.24 8.40 -15.43
CA GLY A 24 4.00 8.93 -16.55
C GLY A 24 5.36 9.43 -16.09
N PRO A 25 6.28 9.79 -17.00
CA PRO A 25 7.64 10.21 -16.61
C PRO A 25 7.69 11.37 -15.61
N ALA A 26 6.69 12.27 -15.62
CA ALA A 26 6.60 13.42 -14.75
C ALA A 26 5.78 13.18 -13.47
N THR A 27 5.15 12.02 -13.32
CA THR A 27 4.22 11.71 -12.22
C THR A 27 4.60 10.47 -11.43
N VAL A 28 5.82 9.97 -11.61
CA VAL A 28 6.35 8.83 -10.88
C VAL A 28 7.62 9.18 -10.11
N VAL A 29 7.78 8.52 -8.98
CA VAL A 29 8.99 8.51 -8.18
C VAL A 29 9.66 7.15 -8.31
N TRP A 30 10.99 7.13 -8.39
CA TRP A 30 11.77 5.91 -8.59
C TRP A 30 12.45 5.46 -7.31
N GLY A 31 11.97 4.36 -6.73
CA GLY A 31 12.67 3.57 -5.73
C GLY A 31 12.78 4.21 -4.34
N HIS A 32 11.97 5.22 -4.01
CA HIS A 32 12.04 5.85 -2.69
C HIS A 32 10.74 6.50 -2.22
N TYR A 33 10.71 6.78 -0.91
CA TYR A 33 9.84 7.75 -0.26
C TYR A 33 10.71 8.87 0.32
N TRP A 34 10.38 10.14 0.05
CA TRP A 34 11.20 11.27 0.49
C TRP A 34 10.40 12.55 0.70
N SER A 35 10.71 13.25 1.79
CA SER A 35 10.10 14.54 2.14
C SER A 35 10.46 15.71 1.20
N GLY A 36 11.52 15.54 0.40
CA GLY A 36 11.97 16.54 -0.57
C GLY A 36 11.35 16.42 -1.96
N ASP A 37 10.50 15.41 -2.20
CA ASP A 37 9.83 15.25 -3.49
C ASP A 37 8.78 16.34 -3.70
N LYS A 38 8.68 16.83 -4.95
CA LYS A 38 7.69 17.83 -5.31
C LYS A 38 6.36 17.14 -5.64
N PRO A 39 5.23 17.60 -5.05
CA PRO A 39 3.93 17.02 -5.35
C PRO A 39 3.53 17.29 -6.81
N VAL A 40 2.96 16.27 -7.46
CA VAL A 40 2.41 16.34 -8.82
C VAL A 40 0.91 16.65 -8.82
N LEU A 41 0.25 16.47 -7.68
CA LEU A 41 -1.17 16.76 -7.48
C LEU A 41 -1.37 17.34 -6.08
N ARG A 42 -2.27 18.31 -5.95
CA ARG A 42 -2.72 18.87 -4.67
C ARG A 42 -4.23 18.72 -4.55
N ILE A 43 -4.67 18.21 -3.42
CA ILE A 43 -6.09 17.93 -3.13
C ILE A 43 -6.44 18.39 -1.72
N LYS A 44 -7.74 18.50 -1.43
CA LYS A 44 -8.25 18.77 -0.08
C LYS A 44 -8.60 17.48 0.64
N SER A 45 -8.65 17.54 1.97
CA SER A 45 -9.22 16.46 2.78
C SER A 45 -10.68 16.22 2.40
N GLY A 46 -11.03 14.99 2.10
CA GLY A 46 -12.34 14.54 1.60
C GLY A 46 -12.36 14.27 0.10
N ASP A 47 -11.40 14.77 -0.67
CA ASP A 47 -11.35 14.57 -2.12
C ASP A 47 -11.00 13.11 -2.50
N THR A 48 -11.40 12.75 -3.70
CA THR A 48 -11.17 11.42 -4.30
C THR A 48 -10.22 11.55 -5.50
N VAL A 49 -9.29 10.59 -5.62
CA VAL A 49 -8.36 10.50 -6.75
C VAL A 49 -8.41 9.11 -7.35
N GLU A 50 -8.62 9.04 -8.67
CA GLU A 50 -8.38 7.82 -9.44
C GLU A 50 -6.93 7.83 -9.91
N VAL A 51 -6.16 6.81 -9.54
CA VAL A 51 -4.72 6.70 -9.84
C VAL A 51 -4.46 5.46 -10.70
N LEU A 52 -3.90 5.66 -11.89
CA LEU A 52 -3.34 4.57 -12.69
C LEU A 52 -1.88 4.35 -12.27
N THR A 53 -1.51 3.10 -11.96
CA THR A 53 -0.13 2.70 -11.65
C THR A 53 0.39 1.69 -12.67
N MET A 54 1.71 1.68 -12.85
CA MET A 54 2.40 0.68 -13.67
C MET A 54 3.06 -0.37 -12.78
N SER A 55 3.13 -1.60 -13.24
CA SER A 55 3.91 -2.64 -12.57
C SER A 55 5.39 -2.25 -12.52
N THR A 56 6.08 -2.73 -11.51
CA THR A 56 7.52 -2.48 -11.27
C THR A 56 8.42 -3.16 -12.30
N SER A 57 7.92 -4.16 -13.02
CA SER A 57 8.70 -4.91 -14.00
C SER A 57 9.21 -4.05 -15.16
N ASN A 58 10.45 -4.27 -15.60
CA ASN A 58 10.98 -3.61 -16.78
C ASN A 58 10.28 -4.11 -18.06
N PRO A 59 9.88 -3.24 -19.01
CA PRO A 59 9.25 -3.65 -20.29
C PRO A 59 10.03 -4.72 -21.05
N ALA A 60 11.37 -4.65 -21.06
CA ALA A 60 12.20 -5.67 -21.70
C ALA A 60 12.13 -7.04 -20.97
N SER A 61 11.91 -7.04 -19.65
CA SER A 61 11.70 -8.28 -18.88
C SER A 61 10.35 -8.88 -19.16
N LEU A 62 9.30 -8.06 -19.34
CA LEU A 62 7.97 -8.51 -19.75
C LEU A 62 8.00 -9.16 -21.14
N ALA A 63 8.69 -8.54 -22.09
CA ALA A 63 8.85 -9.11 -23.43
C ALA A 63 9.56 -10.48 -23.37
N ARG A 64 10.61 -10.61 -22.53
CA ARG A 64 11.27 -11.91 -22.31
C ARG A 64 10.37 -12.95 -21.64
N ALA A 65 9.44 -12.51 -20.78
CA ALA A 65 8.44 -13.38 -20.16
C ALA A 65 7.29 -13.78 -21.12
N GLY A 66 7.26 -13.20 -22.32
CA GLY A 66 6.27 -13.52 -23.37
C GLY A 66 5.13 -12.52 -23.52
N VAL A 67 5.18 -11.36 -22.85
CA VAL A 67 4.23 -10.26 -23.10
C VAL A 67 4.55 -9.65 -24.46
N LYS A 68 3.55 -9.54 -25.30
CA LYS A 68 3.70 -8.91 -26.62
C LYS A 68 3.93 -7.41 -26.45
N ASP A 69 4.71 -6.81 -27.35
CA ASP A 69 5.02 -5.39 -27.29
C ASP A 69 3.77 -4.49 -27.34
N GLU A 70 2.76 -4.90 -28.10
CA GLU A 70 1.46 -4.22 -28.21
C GLU A 70 0.64 -4.24 -26.91
N ASP A 71 0.87 -5.24 -26.05
CA ASP A 71 0.18 -5.39 -24.75
C ASP A 71 0.89 -4.61 -23.62
N ILE A 72 2.11 -4.11 -23.86
CA ILE A 72 2.83 -3.26 -22.89
C ILE A 72 2.34 -1.81 -23.06
N GLN A 73 1.77 -1.25 -21.99
CA GLN A 73 1.20 0.10 -21.98
C GLN A 73 2.21 1.16 -22.47
N PRO A 74 1.82 2.10 -23.35
CA PRO A 74 2.69 3.15 -23.86
C PRO A 74 3.29 4.02 -22.74
N GLU A 75 2.50 4.33 -21.71
CA GLU A 75 2.94 5.10 -20.54
C GLU A 75 4.08 4.38 -19.81
N TRP A 76 4.00 3.06 -19.70
CA TRP A 76 5.03 2.25 -19.07
C TRP A 76 6.36 2.28 -19.86
N LYS A 77 6.28 2.12 -21.19
CA LYS A 77 7.45 2.29 -22.05
C LYS A 77 8.04 3.69 -21.94
N ALA A 78 7.19 4.73 -21.90
CA ALA A 78 7.63 6.12 -21.76
C ALA A 78 8.33 6.37 -20.41
N ILE A 79 7.84 5.81 -19.30
CA ILE A 79 8.46 5.92 -17.98
C ILE A 79 9.89 5.35 -18.03
N TYR A 80 10.07 4.16 -18.60
CA TYR A 80 11.40 3.54 -18.68
C TYR A 80 12.33 4.24 -19.67
N ALA A 81 11.81 4.75 -20.80
CA ALA A 81 12.59 5.53 -21.75
C ALA A 81 13.09 6.87 -21.18
N ASN A 82 12.39 7.42 -20.19
CA ASN A 82 12.73 8.67 -19.51
C ASN A 82 13.16 8.44 -18.05
N GLN A 83 13.67 7.27 -17.74
CA GLN A 83 14.13 6.92 -16.41
C GLN A 83 15.27 7.87 -15.98
N PRO A 84 15.19 8.49 -14.79
CA PRO A 84 16.24 9.36 -14.29
C PRO A 84 17.59 8.62 -14.16
N PRO A 85 18.72 9.32 -14.19
CA PRO A 85 20.03 8.76 -13.86
C PRO A 85 20.02 8.02 -12.53
N ARG A 86 20.86 6.99 -12.39
CA ARG A 86 20.85 6.11 -11.20
C ARG A 86 21.05 6.87 -9.89
N GLU A 87 21.86 7.92 -9.90
CA GLU A 87 22.18 8.80 -8.76
C GLU A 87 20.99 9.66 -8.30
N GLU A 88 20.02 9.91 -9.17
CA GLU A 88 18.82 10.68 -8.84
C GLU A 88 17.68 9.81 -8.30
N ARG A 89 17.74 8.49 -8.56
CA ARG A 89 16.76 7.53 -8.07
C ARG A 89 17.02 7.17 -6.61
N GLY A 90 16.00 6.64 -5.94
CA GLY A 90 16.18 5.99 -4.65
C GLY A 90 16.86 4.61 -4.76
N PRO A 91 17.16 4.00 -3.62
CA PRO A 91 17.84 2.70 -3.58
C PRO A 91 16.94 1.53 -4.05
N GLY A 92 15.63 1.66 -3.92
CA GLY A 92 14.66 0.61 -4.23
C GLY A 92 14.35 0.41 -5.71
N GLY A 93 13.44 -0.51 -6.00
CA GLY A 93 13.08 -0.89 -7.36
C GLY A 93 11.72 -0.38 -7.85
N HIS A 94 10.86 0.08 -6.96
CA HIS A 94 9.47 0.40 -7.29
C HIS A 94 9.32 1.68 -8.11
N ILE A 95 8.28 1.68 -8.97
CA ILE A 95 7.76 2.87 -9.64
C ILE A 95 6.50 3.28 -8.89
N LEU A 96 6.55 4.42 -8.20
CA LEU A 96 5.45 4.91 -7.37
C LEU A 96 4.82 6.15 -8.01
N THR A 97 3.49 6.15 -8.17
CA THR A 97 2.74 7.26 -8.74
C THR A 97 2.42 8.30 -7.66
N GLY A 98 2.67 9.57 -7.95
CA GLY A 98 2.55 10.71 -7.05
C GLY A 98 3.84 11.53 -7.03
N PRO A 99 4.13 12.34 -5.96
CA PRO A 99 3.38 12.44 -4.70
C PRO A 99 2.09 13.25 -4.80
N ILE A 100 1.09 12.85 -4.04
CA ILE A 100 -0.15 13.61 -3.83
C ILE A 100 -0.02 14.40 -2.53
N TYR A 101 -0.20 15.71 -2.61
CA TYR A 101 -0.20 16.61 -1.45
C TYR A 101 -1.63 16.81 -0.94
N ILE A 102 -1.91 16.43 0.30
CA ILE A 102 -3.22 16.60 0.94
C ILE A 102 -3.21 17.86 1.79
N GLU A 103 -3.97 18.88 1.38
CA GLU A 103 -4.05 20.17 2.06
C GLU A 103 -4.51 20.01 3.51
N GLY A 104 -3.85 20.73 4.41
CA GLY A 104 -4.16 20.71 5.84
C GLY A 104 -3.57 19.54 6.63
N ALA A 105 -2.96 18.54 5.99
CA ALA A 105 -2.23 17.49 6.68
C ALA A 105 -0.92 18.05 7.27
N LYS A 106 -0.64 17.72 8.54
CA LYS A 106 0.52 18.19 9.29
C LYS A 106 1.18 17.02 10.04
N PRO A 107 2.47 17.14 10.37
CA PRO A 107 3.13 16.15 11.23
C PRO A 107 2.34 15.88 12.50
N GLY A 108 2.15 14.61 12.82
CA GLY A 108 1.37 14.14 13.97
C GLY A 108 -0.13 13.98 13.71
N ASP A 109 -0.65 14.35 12.53
CA ASP A 109 -1.97 13.90 12.05
C ASP A 109 -1.90 12.45 11.55
N VAL A 110 -3.05 11.89 11.20
CA VAL A 110 -3.14 10.59 10.51
C VAL A 110 -3.82 10.82 9.15
N LEU A 111 -3.26 10.24 8.10
CA LEU A 111 -3.90 10.19 6.80
C LEU A 111 -4.75 8.92 6.72
N GLU A 112 -6.05 9.09 6.57
CA GLU A 112 -7.00 8.02 6.29
C GLU A 112 -7.16 7.91 4.77
N VAL A 113 -6.75 6.75 4.22
CA VAL A 113 -6.84 6.41 2.81
C VAL A 113 -7.92 5.35 2.63
N ARG A 114 -9.09 5.75 2.13
CA ARG A 114 -10.20 4.84 1.83
C ARG A 114 -10.03 4.29 0.44
N ILE A 115 -9.81 3.00 0.33
CA ILE A 115 -9.65 2.28 -0.94
C ILE A 115 -11.05 1.96 -1.48
N GLN A 116 -11.59 2.83 -2.34
CA GLN A 116 -12.97 2.67 -2.81
C GLN A 116 -13.09 1.64 -3.92
N LYS A 117 -12.09 1.56 -4.82
CA LYS A 117 -12.13 0.69 -5.99
C LYS A 117 -10.72 0.32 -6.42
N ILE A 118 -10.55 -0.91 -6.90
CA ILE A 118 -9.32 -1.37 -7.55
C ILE A 118 -9.71 -2.15 -8.80
N GLN A 119 -9.03 -1.87 -9.91
CA GLN A 119 -9.26 -2.52 -11.20
C GLN A 119 -7.93 -2.91 -11.83
N LEU A 120 -7.89 -4.09 -12.44
CA LEU A 120 -6.77 -4.50 -13.29
C LEU A 120 -6.69 -3.58 -14.52
N ALA A 121 -5.51 -3.07 -14.82
CA ALA A 121 -5.28 -2.21 -15.98
C ALA A 121 -4.78 -3.00 -17.22
N VAL A 122 -4.30 -4.24 -17.00
CA VAL A 122 -3.83 -5.17 -18.03
C VAL A 122 -4.33 -6.59 -17.78
N PRO A 123 -4.49 -7.45 -18.80
CA PRO A 123 -5.02 -8.80 -18.66
C PRO A 123 -3.94 -9.84 -18.33
N TYR A 124 -2.85 -9.43 -17.67
CA TYR A 124 -1.77 -10.32 -17.27
C TYR A 124 -1.08 -9.83 -15.99
N ALA A 125 -0.42 -10.77 -15.34
CA ALA A 125 0.50 -10.51 -14.26
C ALA A 125 1.81 -11.30 -14.50
N THR A 126 2.87 -10.94 -13.77
CA THR A 126 4.10 -11.73 -13.71
C THR A 126 4.42 -12.08 -12.26
N ASN A 127 4.96 -13.27 -12.04
CA ASN A 127 5.61 -13.63 -10.79
C ASN A 127 7.04 -14.04 -11.13
N GLY A 128 8.01 -13.64 -10.30
CA GLY A 128 9.40 -13.93 -10.58
C GLY A 128 10.25 -13.96 -9.33
N PHE A 129 11.15 -14.93 -9.23
CA PHE A 129 12.08 -15.07 -8.12
C PHE A 129 13.53 -15.15 -8.59
N SER A 130 14.42 -14.84 -7.67
CA SER A 130 15.84 -15.18 -7.81
C SER A 130 16.34 -15.88 -6.54
N PRO A 131 17.34 -16.79 -6.65
CA PRO A 131 17.79 -17.60 -5.51
C PRO A 131 18.26 -16.83 -4.27
N GLN A 132 18.58 -15.53 -4.41
CA GLN A 132 19.11 -14.72 -3.31
C GLN A 132 18.07 -13.82 -2.65
N ARG A 133 16.81 -13.83 -3.09
CA ARG A 133 15.84 -12.80 -2.69
C ARG A 133 14.59 -13.32 -1.98
N GLY A 134 14.21 -14.56 -2.16
CA GLY A 134 13.07 -15.17 -1.47
C GLY A 134 13.41 -15.67 -0.06
N VAL A 135 12.46 -16.30 0.58
CA VAL A 135 12.61 -16.88 1.93
C VAL A 135 13.54 -18.09 1.93
N LEU A 136 13.56 -18.85 0.84
CA LEU A 136 14.38 -20.06 0.73
C LEU A 136 15.86 -19.74 0.52
N PRO A 137 16.78 -20.57 1.03
CA PRO A 137 18.20 -20.42 0.77
C PRO A 137 18.53 -20.44 -0.73
N ALA A 138 19.57 -19.70 -1.12
CA ALA A 138 20.02 -19.64 -2.51
C ALA A 138 20.40 -20.99 -3.11
N THR A 139 20.64 -22.01 -2.26
CA THR A 139 20.98 -23.37 -2.65
C THR A 139 19.81 -24.20 -3.14
N ASP A 140 18.56 -23.76 -2.89
CA ASP A 140 17.36 -24.52 -3.26
C ASP A 140 17.04 -24.42 -4.75
N PHE A 141 17.52 -23.38 -5.40
CA PHE A 141 17.33 -23.15 -6.84
C PHE A 141 18.63 -22.70 -7.50
N GLU A 142 19.01 -23.34 -8.60
CA GLU A 142 20.21 -22.97 -9.36
C GLU A 142 20.10 -21.61 -10.06
N ARG A 143 18.87 -21.23 -10.44
CA ARG A 143 18.57 -19.98 -11.17
C ARG A 143 17.18 -19.47 -10.86
N GLY A 144 16.99 -18.18 -11.05
CA GLY A 144 15.67 -17.56 -10.98
C GLY A 144 14.78 -17.92 -12.17
N ALA A 145 13.49 -17.66 -12.00
CA ALA A 145 12.49 -17.84 -13.05
C ALA A 145 11.51 -16.67 -13.03
N THR A 146 10.89 -16.42 -14.19
CA THR A 146 9.75 -15.49 -14.31
C THR A 146 8.63 -16.19 -15.05
N LYS A 147 7.42 -16.11 -14.48
CA LYS A 147 6.21 -16.71 -15.03
C LYS A 147 5.25 -15.60 -15.46
N LEU A 148 4.81 -15.64 -16.72
CA LEU A 148 3.68 -14.86 -17.19
C LEU A 148 2.38 -15.58 -16.81
N ILE A 149 1.44 -14.87 -16.19
CA ILE A 149 0.17 -15.39 -15.69
C ILE A 149 -0.96 -14.61 -16.37
N PRO A 150 -1.70 -15.22 -17.32
CA PRO A 150 -2.87 -14.60 -17.92
C PRO A 150 -3.98 -14.39 -16.90
N LEU A 151 -4.66 -13.24 -16.94
CA LEU A 151 -5.77 -12.89 -16.06
C LEU A 151 -7.09 -12.94 -16.83
N ASP A 152 -8.00 -13.79 -16.42
CA ASP A 152 -9.38 -13.83 -16.91
C ASP A 152 -10.22 -12.84 -16.07
N MET A 153 -10.25 -11.60 -16.52
CA MET A 153 -10.95 -10.51 -15.82
C MET A 153 -12.46 -10.70 -15.75
N LYS A 154 -13.05 -11.51 -16.65
CA LYS A 154 -14.50 -11.79 -16.63
C LYS A 154 -14.85 -12.84 -15.57
N ARG A 155 -13.99 -13.86 -15.43
CA ARG A 155 -14.17 -14.93 -14.44
C ARG A 155 -13.54 -14.58 -13.09
N ASN A 156 -12.79 -13.49 -13.01
CA ASN A 156 -12.05 -13.04 -11.84
C ASN A 156 -11.03 -14.09 -11.34
N VAL A 157 -10.28 -14.70 -12.27
CA VAL A 157 -9.25 -15.71 -11.97
C VAL A 157 -7.96 -15.48 -12.75
N ALA A 158 -6.83 -15.82 -12.15
CA ALA A 158 -5.53 -15.93 -12.80
C ALA A 158 -5.30 -17.38 -13.25
N LYS A 159 -4.88 -17.59 -14.49
CA LYS A 159 -4.57 -18.92 -15.06
C LYS A 159 -3.11 -19.24 -14.77
N PHE A 160 -2.84 -19.80 -13.60
CA PHE A 160 -1.48 -20.13 -13.18
C PHE A 160 -0.87 -21.29 -13.99
N SER A 161 -1.68 -22.31 -14.30
CA SER A 161 -1.35 -23.41 -15.22
C SER A 161 -2.65 -23.99 -15.80
N ASP A 162 -2.55 -25.01 -16.63
CA ASP A 162 -3.70 -25.67 -17.24
C ASP A 162 -4.72 -26.19 -16.21
N ASN A 163 -4.24 -26.56 -15.00
CA ASN A 163 -5.04 -27.16 -13.94
C ASN A 163 -5.11 -26.31 -12.67
N ILE A 164 -4.56 -25.08 -12.68
CA ILE A 164 -4.53 -24.21 -11.50
C ILE A 164 -5.07 -22.84 -11.86
N GLU A 165 -6.20 -22.49 -11.27
CA GLU A 165 -6.78 -21.17 -11.34
C GLU A 165 -6.79 -20.55 -9.94
N ILE A 166 -6.32 -19.30 -9.83
CA ILE A 166 -6.23 -18.55 -8.58
C ILE A 166 -7.25 -17.43 -8.61
N PRO A 167 -8.15 -17.31 -7.62
CA PRO A 167 -9.05 -16.15 -7.51
C PRO A 167 -8.26 -14.84 -7.45
N LEU A 168 -8.73 -13.81 -8.16
CA LEU A 168 -8.11 -12.49 -8.12
C LEU A 168 -8.58 -11.72 -6.89
N HIS A 169 -7.62 -11.14 -6.18
CA HIS A 169 -7.83 -10.23 -5.05
C HIS A 169 -6.88 -9.04 -5.20
N PRO A 170 -7.15 -8.11 -6.15
CA PRO A 170 -6.22 -7.03 -6.44
C PRO A 170 -6.08 -6.06 -5.28
N PHE A 171 -4.85 -5.67 -5.00
CA PHE A 171 -4.48 -4.67 -4.01
C PHE A 171 -3.16 -3.97 -4.40
N PHE A 172 -2.82 -2.87 -3.74
CA PHE A 172 -1.53 -2.20 -3.92
C PHE A 172 -0.58 -2.65 -2.82
N GLY A 173 0.55 -3.23 -3.20
CA GLY A 173 1.63 -3.60 -2.28
C GLY A 173 2.19 -2.36 -1.59
N SER A 174 2.36 -1.29 -2.37
CA SER A 174 3.00 -0.07 -1.91
C SER A 174 2.02 1.11 -1.87
N MET A 175 1.66 1.53 -0.66
CA MET A 175 0.88 2.74 -0.34
C MET A 175 1.52 3.43 0.87
N GLY A 176 2.07 4.64 0.69
CA GLY A 176 2.77 5.29 1.78
C GLY A 176 2.87 6.80 1.64
N VAL A 177 3.37 7.44 2.69
CA VAL A 177 3.62 8.87 2.77
C VAL A 177 5.11 9.16 2.88
N ALA A 178 5.52 10.41 2.69
CA ALA A 178 6.90 10.79 2.94
C ALA A 178 7.27 10.58 4.42
N PRO A 179 8.42 9.92 4.70
CA PRO A 179 8.91 9.71 6.05
C PRO A 179 9.41 11.00 6.69
N ASP A 180 9.79 10.92 7.98
CA ASP A 180 10.46 12.01 8.69
C ASP A 180 11.66 12.54 7.88
N PRO A 181 11.79 13.88 7.73
CA PRO A 181 12.85 14.50 6.91
C PRO A 181 14.26 14.06 7.28
N SER A 182 14.53 13.71 8.54
CA SER A 182 15.84 13.25 9.00
C SER A 182 16.27 11.92 8.35
N LYS A 183 15.35 11.15 7.79
CA LYS A 183 15.63 9.85 7.15
C LYS A 183 16.12 9.97 5.70
N GLY A 184 16.01 11.16 5.08
CA GLY A 184 16.38 11.35 3.68
C GLY A 184 15.51 10.53 2.71
N LYS A 185 16.10 10.06 1.62
CA LYS A 185 15.46 9.13 0.67
C LYS A 185 15.44 7.72 1.27
N VAL A 186 14.26 7.26 1.68
CA VAL A 186 14.05 5.91 2.21
C VAL A 186 13.79 4.95 1.05
N ASP A 187 14.42 3.77 1.10
CA ASP A 187 14.20 2.69 0.14
C ASP A 187 12.72 2.32 0.04
N SER A 188 12.24 2.13 -1.19
CA SER A 188 10.84 1.79 -1.44
C SER A 188 10.48 0.34 -1.11
N ALA A 189 11.45 -0.57 -0.97
CA ALA A 189 11.17 -1.98 -0.70
C ALA A 189 10.83 -2.24 0.78
N PRO A 190 11.64 -1.84 1.79
CA PRO A 190 11.26 -2.07 3.17
C PRO A 190 10.08 -1.21 3.61
N PRO A 191 8.98 -1.79 4.12
CA PRO A 191 7.91 -1.03 4.74
C PRO A 191 8.35 -0.41 6.08
N GLY A 192 7.60 0.59 6.57
CA GLY A 192 7.92 1.25 7.82
C GLY A 192 6.75 2.02 8.42
N GLN A 193 7.06 2.95 9.36
CA GLN A 193 6.05 3.82 9.95
C GLN A 193 5.31 4.68 8.93
N HIS A 194 5.94 4.98 7.80
CA HIS A 194 5.36 5.69 6.66
C HIS A 194 4.44 4.81 5.79
N ALA A 195 4.14 3.59 6.21
CA ALA A 195 3.56 2.49 5.45
C ALA A 195 4.51 2.06 4.31
N GLY A 196 4.30 2.47 3.08
CA GLY A 196 5.14 2.07 1.94
C GLY A 196 4.76 0.68 1.45
N ASN A 197 5.75 -0.17 1.25
CA ASN A 197 5.60 -1.52 0.71
C ASN A 197 5.11 -2.51 1.77
N LEU A 198 3.84 -2.37 2.15
CA LEU A 198 3.23 -3.21 3.20
C LEU A 198 2.97 -4.64 2.73
N ASP A 199 2.70 -4.84 1.44
CA ASP A 199 2.32 -6.12 0.82
C ASP A 199 1.21 -6.84 1.59
N ASN A 200 0.27 -6.06 2.09
CA ASN A 200 -0.84 -6.57 2.86
C ASN A 200 -2.06 -6.84 1.96
N LYS A 201 -2.25 -8.11 1.62
CA LYS A 201 -3.33 -8.57 0.72
C LYS A 201 -4.75 -8.29 1.20
N ASP A 202 -4.92 -7.92 2.48
CA ASP A 202 -6.23 -7.59 3.07
C ASP A 202 -6.63 -6.12 2.85
N LEU A 203 -5.71 -5.29 2.27
CA LEU A 203 -5.99 -3.90 1.89
C LEU A 203 -6.59 -3.79 0.48
N VAL A 204 -7.69 -4.45 0.25
CA VAL A 204 -8.45 -4.48 -1.01
C VAL A 204 -9.47 -3.34 -1.11
N ALA A 205 -10.23 -3.27 -2.21
CA ALA A 205 -11.35 -2.33 -2.35
C ALA A 205 -12.38 -2.51 -1.22
N GLY A 206 -12.86 -1.40 -0.66
CA GLY A 206 -13.77 -1.37 0.50
C GLY A 206 -13.05 -1.35 1.85
N THR A 207 -11.73 -1.26 1.88
CA THR A 207 -10.93 -1.15 3.10
C THR A 207 -10.32 0.23 3.28
N THR A 208 -9.77 0.49 4.45
CA THR A 208 -9.12 1.76 4.80
C THR A 208 -7.74 1.51 5.37
N LEU A 209 -6.76 2.31 4.93
CA LEU A 209 -5.42 2.36 5.50
C LEU A 209 -5.22 3.69 6.23
N TYR A 210 -4.77 3.65 7.47
CA TYR A 210 -4.43 4.80 8.31
C TYR A 210 -2.92 4.91 8.43
N ILE A 211 -2.34 6.05 8.07
CA ILE A 211 -0.89 6.26 8.02
C ILE A 211 -0.51 7.48 8.87
N PRO A 212 0.45 7.38 9.80
CA PRO A 212 1.00 8.55 10.49
C PRO A 212 1.58 9.56 9.50
N VAL A 213 1.32 10.85 9.70
CA VAL A 213 1.85 11.94 8.85
C VAL A 213 3.11 12.52 9.49
N PHE A 214 4.19 12.63 8.72
CA PHE A 214 5.49 13.13 9.16
C PHE A 214 5.85 14.49 8.58
N VAL A 215 5.24 14.89 7.46
CA VAL A 215 5.53 16.15 6.76
C VAL A 215 4.23 16.86 6.36
N PRO A 216 4.26 18.18 6.14
CA PRO A 216 3.10 18.91 5.61
C PRO A 216 2.63 18.30 4.28
N GLY A 217 1.33 18.06 4.17
CA GLY A 217 0.72 17.47 2.98
C GLY A 217 0.90 15.97 2.83
N ALA A 218 1.52 15.30 3.79
CA ALA A 218 1.78 13.85 3.80
C ALA A 218 2.63 13.34 2.62
N LEU A 219 2.41 13.83 1.39
CA LEU A 219 3.08 13.43 0.14
C LEU A 219 2.87 11.92 -0.14
N PHE A 220 1.61 11.54 -0.39
CA PHE A 220 1.22 10.17 -0.61
C PHE A 220 1.67 9.65 -1.98
N LEU A 221 2.21 8.43 -1.98
CA LEU A 221 2.64 7.67 -3.15
C LEU A 221 1.95 6.30 -3.16
N VAL A 222 1.66 5.79 -4.36
CA VAL A 222 1.07 4.46 -4.56
C VAL A 222 1.64 3.78 -5.79
N GLY A 223 1.82 2.47 -5.70
CA GLY A 223 2.35 1.65 -6.79
C GLY A 223 2.32 0.17 -6.43
N ASP A 224 3.11 -0.62 -7.16
CA ASP A 224 3.31 -2.02 -6.86
C ASP A 224 1.98 -2.78 -6.81
N GLY A 225 1.32 -2.84 -7.97
CA GLY A 225 0.01 -3.44 -8.10
C GLY A 225 0.06 -4.95 -8.17
N HIS A 226 -0.68 -5.62 -7.29
CA HIS A 226 -0.78 -7.07 -7.23
C HIS A 226 -2.18 -7.53 -7.66
N ALA A 227 -2.27 -8.51 -8.55
CA ALA A 227 -3.53 -9.17 -8.88
C ALA A 227 -3.97 -10.17 -7.80
N GLY A 228 -3.07 -10.52 -6.90
CA GLY A 228 -3.24 -11.38 -5.74
C GLY A 228 -1.91 -11.85 -5.19
N GLN A 229 -1.91 -12.29 -3.92
CA GLN A 229 -0.73 -12.73 -3.17
C GLN A 229 -1.12 -13.74 -2.11
N GLY A 230 -0.23 -14.67 -1.81
CA GLY A 230 -0.28 -15.48 -0.59
C GLY A 230 0.35 -14.74 0.59
N ASN A 231 -0.12 -14.99 1.82
CA ASN A 231 0.57 -14.50 3.01
C ASN A 231 2.01 -14.98 3.03
N GLY A 232 2.93 -14.04 3.30
CA GLY A 232 4.37 -14.28 3.34
C GLY A 232 5.15 -13.81 2.12
N GLU A 233 4.52 -13.69 0.93
CA GLU A 233 5.18 -13.27 -0.32
C GLU A 233 6.55 -13.94 -0.53
N VAL A 234 6.57 -15.26 -0.35
CA VAL A 234 7.77 -16.04 -0.01
C VAL A 234 8.86 -16.06 -1.09
N ASP A 235 8.55 -15.75 -2.35
CA ASP A 235 9.52 -15.75 -3.44
C ASP A 235 9.94 -14.33 -3.90
N ILE A 236 9.55 -13.27 -3.14
CA ILE A 236 9.85 -11.83 -3.35
C ILE A 236 8.90 -11.10 -4.31
N THR A 237 7.99 -11.77 -4.97
CA THR A 237 6.97 -11.13 -5.80
C THR A 237 5.60 -11.78 -5.56
N ALA A 238 4.55 -10.99 -5.80
CA ALA A 238 3.19 -11.47 -5.90
C ALA A 238 2.83 -11.83 -7.36
N MET A 239 1.57 -11.67 -7.73
CA MET A 239 1.14 -11.57 -9.13
C MET A 239 1.21 -10.09 -9.56
N GLU A 240 2.40 -9.64 -9.96
CA GLU A 240 2.75 -8.26 -10.30
C GLU A 240 2.00 -7.78 -11.54
N THR A 241 1.28 -6.67 -11.43
CA THR A 241 0.46 -6.13 -12.52
C THR A 241 0.30 -4.61 -12.43
N SER A 242 -0.30 -4.01 -13.46
CA SER A 242 -0.72 -2.60 -13.43
C SER A 242 -2.16 -2.50 -12.94
N LEU A 243 -2.43 -1.53 -12.06
CA LEU A 243 -3.74 -1.32 -11.45
C LEU A 243 -4.23 0.13 -11.62
N THR A 244 -5.54 0.29 -11.63
CA THR A 244 -6.20 1.58 -11.38
C THR A 244 -6.91 1.52 -10.04
N GLY A 245 -6.56 2.42 -9.12
CA GLY A 245 -7.17 2.54 -7.80
C GLY A 245 -7.93 3.85 -7.63
N THR A 246 -9.08 3.81 -6.96
CA THR A 246 -9.82 5.01 -6.55
C THR A 246 -9.72 5.16 -5.04
N PHE A 247 -9.12 6.27 -4.59
CA PHE A 247 -8.83 6.54 -3.19
C PHE A 247 -9.48 7.84 -2.74
N GLN A 248 -10.15 7.82 -1.58
CA GLN A 248 -10.55 9.02 -0.88
C GLN A 248 -9.58 9.31 0.26
N PHE A 249 -9.14 10.56 0.39
CA PHE A 249 -8.15 10.98 1.38
C PHE A 249 -8.79 11.85 2.45
N VAL A 250 -8.67 11.45 3.72
CA VAL A 250 -9.20 12.23 4.85
C VAL A 250 -8.09 12.49 5.87
N VAL A 251 -7.92 13.74 6.26
CA VAL A 251 -6.97 14.11 7.33
C VAL A 251 -7.64 13.96 8.68
N ARG A 252 -7.14 13.05 9.51
CA ARG A 252 -7.64 12.75 10.85
C ARG A 252 -6.78 13.47 11.89
N LYS A 253 -7.35 14.47 12.52
CA LYS A 253 -6.72 15.25 13.60
C LYS A 253 -7.03 14.70 14.98
N ASP A 254 -8.04 13.87 15.05
CA ASP A 254 -8.59 13.19 16.24
C ASP A 254 -7.89 11.87 16.55
N MET A 255 -7.03 11.39 15.64
CA MET A 255 -6.27 10.13 15.79
C MET A 255 -4.79 10.39 16.01
N LYS A 256 -4.14 9.46 16.71
CA LYS A 256 -2.67 9.41 16.87
C LYS A 256 -2.21 7.99 16.66
N LEU A 257 -1.30 7.79 15.72
CA LEU A 257 -0.71 6.49 15.41
C LEU A 257 0.81 6.59 15.39
N LYS A 258 1.49 5.52 15.79
CA LYS A 258 2.93 5.33 15.62
C LYS A 258 3.25 4.48 14.40
N TRP A 259 2.39 3.51 14.11
CA TRP A 259 2.49 2.57 13.01
C TRP A 259 1.22 2.61 12.14
N PRO A 260 1.30 2.18 10.89
CA PRO A 260 0.12 2.03 10.04
C PRO A 260 -0.91 1.08 10.67
N ARG A 261 -2.18 1.34 10.40
CA ARG A 261 -3.29 0.48 10.81
C ARG A 261 -4.23 0.29 9.62
N GLY A 262 -4.76 -0.91 9.44
CA GLY A 262 -5.80 -1.18 8.45
C GLY A 262 -7.17 -1.35 9.07
N GLU A 263 -8.20 -1.20 8.25
CA GLU A 263 -9.57 -1.51 8.61
C GLU A 263 -10.31 -2.09 7.41
N THR A 264 -10.95 -3.24 7.62
CA THR A 264 -11.85 -3.88 6.66
C THR A 264 -13.28 -3.80 7.17
N PRO A 265 -14.30 -4.16 6.38
CA PRO A 265 -15.67 -4.26 6.88
C PRO A 265 -15.81 -5.18 8.09
N THR A 266 -14.95 -6.18 8.25
CA THR A 266 -15.05 -7.24 9.26
C THR A 266 -13.95 -7.24 10.32
N HIS A 267 -12.80 -6.57 10.08
CA HIS A 267 -11.65 -6.59 10.98
C HIS A 267 -10.98 -5.22 11.09
N TRP A 268 -10.33 -4.96 12.23
CA TRP A 268 -9.23 -4.01 12.32
C TRP A 268 -7.91 -4.76 12.15
N ILE A 269 -6.93 -4.12 11.52
CA ILE A 269 -5.63 -4.71 11.20
C ILE A 269 -4.55 -3.96 11.96
N ALA A 270 -3.95 -4.59 12.96
CA ALA A 270 -2.75 -4.09 13.64
C ALA A 270 -1.50 -4.60 12.90
N MET A 271 -0.48 -3.75 12.72
CA MET A 271 0.71 -4.10 11.93
C MET A 271 1.99 -3.98 12.76
N GLY A 272 2.88 -4.94 12.59
CA GLY A 272 4.23 -4.93 13.14
C GLY A 272 5.25 -5.17 12.03
N LEU A 273 6.27 -4.32 11.97
CA LEU A 273 7.26 -4.28 10.88
C LEU A 273 8.67 -4.25 11.50
N ASP A 274 9.48 -5.28 11.22
CA ASP A 274 10.85 -5.40 11.72
C ASP A 274 11.68 -6.33 10.82
N PRO A 275 13.00 -6.14 10.68
CA PRO A 275 13.85 -7.09 9.97
C PRO A 275 13.82 -8.52 10.56
N ASP A 276 13.55 -8.67 11.86
CA ASP A 276 13.33 -9.95 12.52
C ASP A 276 11.84 -10.26 12.61
N LEU A 277 11.42 -11.44 12.09
CA LEU A 277 10.01 -11.83 12.03
C LEU A 277 9.38 -11.96 13.42
N THR A 278 10.15 -12.41 14.43
CA THR A 278 9.67 -12.51 15.79
C THR A 278 9.44 -11.14 16.41
N GLN A 279 10.32 -10.18 16.13
CA GLN A 279 10.12 -8.79 16.55
C GLN A 279 8.93 -8.15 15.84
N ALA A 280 8.72 -8.42 14.54
CA ALA A 280 7.54 -7.99 13.81
C ALA A 280 6.25 -8.52 14.48
N LEU A 281 6.20 -9.80 14.85
CA LEU A 281 5.08 -10.37 15.61
C LEU A 281 4.88 -9.67 16.96
N ILE A 282 5.94 -9.44 17.71
CA ILE A 282 5.88 -8.73 19.02
C ILE A 282 5.30 -7.33 18.83
N LEU A 283 5.72 -6.60 17.79
CA LEU A 283 5.19 -5.27 17.47
C LEU A 283 3.72 -5.33 17.08
N ALA A 284 3.31 -6.27 16.21
CA ALA A 284 1.91 -6.44 15.82
C ALA A 284 1.00 -6.73 17.03
N VAL A 285 1.45 -7.58 17.96
CA VAL A 285 0.72 -7.87 19.21
C VAL A 285 0.61 -6.62 20.07
N ARG A 286 1.68 -5.83 20.21
CA ARG A 286 1.65 -4.56 20.97
C ARG A 286 0.69 -3.55 20.36
N GLU A 287 0.69 -3.37 19.05
CA GLU A 287 -0.24 -2.47 18.35
C GLU A 287 -1.70 -2.96 18.48
N ALA A 288 -1.94 -4.28 18.45
CA ALA A 288 -3.26 -4.86 18.72
C ALA A 288 -3.73 -4.59 20.16
N ILE A 289 -2.85 -4.79 21.15
CA ILE A 289 -3.15 -4.47 22.56
C ILE A 289 -3.43 -2.97 22.72
N ASP A 290 -2.59 -2.10 22.17
CA ASP A 290 -2.77 -0.66 22.28
C ASP A 290 -4.09 -0.21 21.63
N PHE A 291 -4.49 -0.79 20.50
CA PHE A 291 -5.81 -0.58 19.91
C PHE A 291 -6.95 -1.04 20.86
N LEU A 292 -6.87 -2.24 21.39
CA LEU A 292 -7.90 -2.80 22.26
C LEU A 292 -8.07 -2.02 23.57
N VAL A 293 -6.97 -1.51 24.12
CA VAL A 293 -6.99 -0.66 25.32
C VAL A 293 -7.60 0.71 25.01
N THR A 294 -7.16 1.36 23.92
CA THR A 294 -7.58 2.74 23.61
C THR A 294 -8.98 2.81 23.04
N GLU A 295 -9.32 1.93 22.11
CA GLU A 295 -10.58 1.98 21.36
C GLU A 295 -11.68 1.09 21.96
N LYS A 296 -11.30 0.01 22.64
CA LYS A 296 -12.25 -0.96 23.23
C LYS A 296 -12.29 -0.91 24.77
N ARG A 297 -11.43 -0.08 25.38
CA ARG A 297 -11.38 0.19 26.83
C ARG A 297 -11.14 -1.08 27.67
N LEU A 298 -10.45 -2.07 27.11
CA LEU A 298 -10.01 -3.24 27.85
C LEU A 298 -8.82 -2.90 28.75
N SER A 299 -8.64 -3.67 29.84
CA SER A 299 -7.36 -3.68 30.54
C SER A 299 -6.27 -4.26 29.63
N ARG A 300 -5.02 -3.99 29.94
CA ARG A 300 -3.89 -4.48 29.12
C ARG A 300 -3.81 -6.01 29.15
N GLU A 301 -4.12 -6.61 30.30
CA GLU A 301 -4.17 -8.06 30.51
C GLU A 301 -5.29 -8.72 29.69
N GLU A 302 -6.50 -8.15 29.73
CA GLU A 302 -7.64 -8.62 28.93
C GLU A 302 -7.36 -8.48 27.43
N ALA A 303 -6.79 -7.36 26.99
CA ALA A 303 -6.41 -7.15 25.60
C ALA A 303 -5.39 -8.18 25.12
N TYR A 304 -4.39 -8.51 25.97
CA TYR A 304 -3.40 -9.53 25.63
C TYR A 304 -4.01 -10.93 25.59
N ALA A 305 -4.87 -11.28 26.55
CA ALA A 305 -5.62 -12.54 26.53
C ALA A 305 -6.50 -12.65 25.27
N LEU A 306 -7.21 -11.56 24.90
CA LEU A 306 -8.05 -11.51 23.70
C LEU A 306 -7.22 -11.70 22.42
N CYS A 307 -6.02 -11.12 22.34
CA CYS A 307 -5.11 -11.37 21.22
C CYS A 307 -4.80 -12.86 21.04
N SER A 308 -4.65 -13.60 22.14
CA SER A 308 -4.32 -15.03 22.08
C SER A 308 -5.48 -15.93 21.65
N VAL A 309 -6.74 -15.53 21.94
CA VAL A 309 -7.91 -16.40 21.73
C VAL A 309 -8.77 -15.99 20.54
N ALA A 310 -8.58 -14.79 19.98
CA ALA A 310 -9.48 -14.27 18.95
C ALA A 310 -8.80 -13.47 17.83
N VAL A 311 -7.50 -13.18 17.89
CA VAL A 311 -6.82 -12.41 16.85
C VAL A 311 -5.87 -13.33 16.07
N ASP A 312 -6.07 -13.42 14.76
CA ASP A 312 -5.16 -14.16 13.88
C ASP A 312 -3.98 -13.27 13.48
N PHE A 313 -2.74 -13.70 13.83
CA PHE A 313 -1.52 -13.03 13.42
C PHE A 313 -0.90 -13.75 12.21
N ASN A 314 -0.87 -13.07 11.08
CA ASN A 314 -0.41 -13.59 9.81
C ASN A 314 0.94 -12.98 9.42
N VAL A 315 1.81 -13.75 8.78
CA VAL A 315 3.00 -13.19 8.13
C VAL A 315 2.54 -12.46 6.87
N THR A 316 2.64 -11.14 6.86
CA THR A 316 2.20 -10.30 5.74
C THR A 316 3.11 -10.54 4.54
N GLN A 317 4.40 -10.28 4.72
CA GLN A 317 5.49 -10.62 3.82
C GLN A 317 6.77 -10.92 4.64
N ALA A 318 7.65 -11.77 4.12
CA ALA A 318 8.86 -12.23 4.80
C ALA A 318 10.15 -11.91 4.03
N VAL A 319 10.05 -10.98 3.08
CA VAL A 319 11.08 -10.54 2.14
C VAL A 319 11.41 -9.05 2.33
N ASP A 320 11.87 -8.30 1.37
CA ASP A 320 12.07 -6.83 1.35
C ASP A 320 12.97 -6.21 2.44
N GLY A 321 13.73 -7.02 3.17
CA GLY A 321 14.59 -6.55 4.25
C GLY A 321 13.88 -6.27 5.57
N THR A 322 12.69 -5.64 5.56
CA THR A 322 11.79 -5.51 6.71
C THR A 322 10.61 -6.45 6.50
N LYS A 323 10.34 -7.32 7.45
CA LYS A 323 9.25 -8.28 7.42
C LYS A 323 8.00 -7.72 8.08
N GLY A 324 6.83 -8.16 7.62
CA GLY A 324 5.55 -7.73 8.16
C GLY A 324 4.79 -8.86 8.84
N VAL A 325 4.20 -8.54 9.99
CA VAL A 325 3.15 -9.35 10.62
C VAL A 325 1.94 -8.47 10.85
N HIS A 326 0.75 -8.97 10.53
CA HIS A 326 -0.49 -8.25 10.83
C HIS A 326 -1.45 -9.11 11.66
N GLY A 327 -2.09 -8.48 12.64
CA GLY A 327 -3.11 -9.06 13.49
C GLY A 327 -4.50 -8.65 13.01
N MET A 328 -5.35 -9.63 12.72
CA MET A 328 -6.74 -9.48 12.28
C MET A 328 -7.68 -9.51 13.49
N ILE A 329 -8.12 -8.35 13.96
CA ILE A 329 -9.01 -8.21 15.12
C ILE A 329 -10.45 -8.24 14.62
N PRO A 330 -11.25 -9.30 14.87
CA PRO A 330 -12.60 -9.41 14.33
C PRO A 330 -13.55 -8.41 14.98
N LYS A 331 -14.32 -7.69 14.15
CA LYS A 331 -15.31 -6.72 14.64
C LYS A 331 -16.52 -7.41 15.29
N SER A 332 -16.83 -8.62 14.84
CA SER A 332 -18.03 -9.38 15.25
C SER A 332 -18.04 -9.82 16.71
N ILE A 333 -16.89 -9.78 17.39
CA ILE A 333 -16.82 -10.16 18.82
C ILE A 333 -17.16 -9.01 19.78
N PHE A 334 -17.34 -7.78 19.26
CA PHE A 334 -17.69 -6.60 20.06
C PHE A 334 -19.18 -6.28 19.89
N HIS A 335 -19.92 -6.14 20.99
CA HIS A 335 -21.39 -5.91 21.02
C HIS A 335 -21.71 -4.54 21.59
#